data_10d182a6d9dc21edc6933f26b6b64e8c
#
_entry.id   10d182a6d9dc21edc6933f26b6b64e8c
#
_cell.length_a   1.000
_cell.length_b   1.000
_cell.length_c   1.000
_cell.angle_alpha   90.00
_cell.angle_beta   90.00
_cell.angle_gamma   90.00
#
_symmetry.space_group_name_H-M   'P 1'
#
loop_
_entity.id
_entity.type
_entity.pdbx_description
1 polymer ?
#
loop_
_entity_poly.entity_id
_entity_poly.type
_entity_poly.pdbx_seq_one_letter_code
_entity_poly.pdbx_strand_id
1 'polypeptide(L)'
;LQIALFGDATERELKELGRELRDKIAATEGISQVAVEYTRPYEISVEVSEDTLRRYGLTLQQVAQSIRTGALDMPGGTLKTENGEILIRTMGQAYLGAEFSDIVVMTRLDGTRVTLGEVADIRDSFEEGDLFAAFNGASAVMVNVSQVGSEDLIAIAADTKEIVRQFDREL
;
A
#
# COMPACT_ATOMS: atom_id res chain seq x y z
N LEU A 1 -3.08 3.90 23.76
CA LEU A 1 -3.77 5.10 23.30
C LEU A 1 -4.14 4.92 21.85
N GLN A 2 -5.40 5.25 21.48
CA GLN A 2 -5.84 5.21 20.11
C GLN A 2 -6.20 6.60 19.61
N ILE A 3 -5.78 6.90 18.38
CA ILE A 3 -6.03 8.17 17.70
C ILE A 3 -6.80 7.84 16.43
N ALA A 4 -7.94 8.49 16.22
CA ALA A 4 -8.70 8.36 14.98
C ALA A 4 -8.37 9.54 14.06
N LEU A 5 -7.90 9.24 12.86
CA LEU A 5 -7.82 10.19 11.75
C LEU A 5 -9.05 9.96 10.87
N PHE A 6 -9.88 10.95 10.70
CA PHE A 6 -11.14 10.85 9.96
C PHE A 6 -11.49 12.16 9.29
N GLY A 7 -12.27 12.10 8.22
CA GLY A 7 -12.71 13.30 7.51
C GLY A 7 -13.12 13.01 6.07
N ASP A 8 -13.27 14.08 5.30
CA ASP A 8 -13.59 14.02 3.87
C ASP A 8 -12.30 13.83 3.05
N ALA A 9 -11.69 12.65 3.21
CA ALA A 9 -10.47 12.25 2.54
C ALA A 9 -10.60 10.81 2.02
N THR A 10 -9.88 10.50 0.97
CA THR A 10 -9.82 9.14 0.42
C THR A 10 -9.12 8.18 1.39
N GLU A 11 -9.37 6.89 1.25
CA GLU A 11 -8.68 5.87 2.06
C GLU A 11 -7.15 5.95 1.91
N ARG A 12 -6.67 6.27 0.71
CA ARG A 12 -5.24 6.47 0.44
C ARG A 12 -4.68 7.64 1.26
N GLU A 13 -5.34 8.79 1.19
CA GLU A 13 -4.91 9.98 1.93
C GLU A 13 -4.94 9.75 3.44
N LEU A 14 -6.02 9.16 3.98
CA LEU A 14 -6.11 8.80 5.40
C LEU A 14 -4.99 7.85 5.82
N LYS A 15 -4.66 6.87 4.98
CA LYS A 15 -3.60 5.91 5.27
C LYS A 15 -2.21 6.58 5.23
N GLU A 16 -1.96 7.48 4.30
CA GLU A 16 -0.72 8.24 4.22
C GLU A 16 -0.56 9.17 5.43
N LEU A 17 -1.62 9.92 5.77
CA LEU A 17 -1.66 10.74 6.98
C LEU A 17 -1.45 9.91 8.26
N GLY A 18 -2.06 8.73 8.32
CA GLY A 18 -1.87 7.80 9.42
C GLY A 18 -0.43 7.34 9.58
N ARG A 19 0.26 7.08 8.45
CA ARG A 19 1.69 6.74 8.45
C ARG A 19 2.56 7.90 8.86
N GLU A 20 2.29 9.11 8.36
CA GLU A 20 3.02 10.30 8.72
C GLU A 20 2.89 10.60 10.23
N LEU A 21 1.67 10.54 10.76
CA LEU A 21 1.44 10.71 12.19
C LEU A 21 2.15 9.63 13.01
N ARG A 22 2.07 8.36 12.59
CA ARG A 22 2.81 7.25 13.22
C ARG A 22 4.30 7.55 13.29
N ASP A 23 4.90 8.00 12.18
CA ASP A 23 6.34 8.25 12.11
C ASP A 23 6.75 9.44 12.99
N LYS A 24 5.94 10.50 13.05
CA LYS A 24 6.13 11.63 13.97
C LYS A 24 6.09 11.17 15.43
N ILE A 25 5.13 10.32 15.80
CA ILE A 25 5.01 9.80 17.18
C ILE A 25 6.16 8.84 17.48
N ALA A 26 6.51 7.93 16.57
CA ALA A 26 7.59 6.95 16.77
C ALA A 26 8.99 7.57 16.85
N ALA A 27 9.17 8.79 16.32
CA ALA A 27 10.42 9.55 16.45
C ALA A 27 10.61 10.15 17.84
N THR A 28 9.60 10.09 18.72
CA THR A 28 9.66 10.66 20.08
C THR A 28 10.33 9.68 21.04
N GLU A 29 11.29 10.18 21.81
CA GLU A 29 11.97 9.37 22.81
C GLU A 29 10.98 8.82 23.85
N GLY A 30 11.10 7.55 24.20
CA GLY A 30 10.22 6.87 25.16
C GLY A 30 8.95 6.28 24.55
N ILE A 31 8.76 6.36 23.23
CA ILE A 31 7.65 5.72 22.50
C ILE A 31 8.22 4.73 21.49
N SER A 32 8.10 3.44 21.76
CA SER A 32 8.72 2.41 20.92
C SER A 32 7.73 1.62 20.06
N GLN A 33 6.44 1.66 20.37
CA GLN A 33 5.45 0.89 19.60
C GLN A 33 4.26 1.75 19.14
N VAL A 34 4.26 2.05 17.84
CA VAL A 34 3.17 2.77 17.16
C VAL A 34 2.77 1.99 15.91
N ALA A 35 1.48 1.73 15.76
CA ALA A 35 0.94 1.00 14.62
C ALA A 35 -0.22 1.76 13.96
N VAL A 36 -0.33 1.67 12.64
CA VAL A 36 -1.52 2.09 11.91
C VAL A 36 -2.40 0.88 11.73
N GLU A 37 -3.64 0.97 12.18
CA GLU A 37 -4.61 -0.13 12.20
C GLU A 37 -5.84 0.20 11.36
N TYR A 38 -6.60 -0.83 11.00
CA TYR A 38 -7.83 -0.73 10.21
C TYR A 38 -7.61 -0.07 8.84
N THR A 39 -6.46 -0.37 8.22
CA THR A 39 -6.18 0.01 6.84
C THR A 39 -5.99 -1.24 6.00
N ARG A 40 -6.63 -1.28 4.84
CA ARG A 40 -6.41 -2.36 3.89
C ARG A 40 -4.99 -2.29 3.31
N PRO A 41 -4.33 -3.44 3.06
CA PRO A 41 -3.06 -3.45 2.34
C PRO A 41 -3.20 -2.79 0.96
N TYR A 42 -2.13 -2.16 0.48
CA TYR A 42 -2.07 -1.74 -0.91
C TYR A 42 -1.97 -2.96 -1.82
N GLU A 43 -2.69 -2.90 -2.91
CA GLU A 43 -2.68 -3.90 -3.97
C GLU A 43 -2.49 -3.22 -5.32
N ILE A 44 -1.66 -3.82 -6.18
CA ILE A 44 -1.62 -3.45 -7.59
C ILE A 44 -2.37 -4.54 -8.35
N SER A 45 -3.57 -4.20 -8.82
CA SER A 45 -4.37 -5.08 -9.65
C SER A 45 -3.89 -5.04 -11.10
N VAL A 46 -3.63 -6.20 -11.69
CA VAL A 46 -3.21 -6.34 -13.09
C VAL A 46 -4.22 -7.23 -13.81
N GLU A 47 -5.06 -6.61 -14.62
CA GLU A 47 -6.11 -7.29 -15.36
C GLU A 47 -5.70 -7.44 -16.84
N VAL A 48 -5.65 -8.65 -17.33
CA VAL A 48 -5.31 -8.95 -18.74
C VAL A 48 -6.46 -9.68 -19.40
N SER A 49 -6.99 -9.13 -20.50
CA SER A 49 -8.05 -9.79 -21.24
C SER A 49 -7.52 -10.97 -22.07
N GLU A 50 -8.36 -12.01 -22.24
CA GLU A 50 -8.03 -13.17 -23.07
C GLU A 50 -7.77 -12.78 -24.53
N ASP A 51 -8.52 -11.80 -25.06
CA ASP A 51 -8.32 -11.29 -26.41
C ASP A 51 -6.96 -10.61 -26.59
N THR A 52 -6.49 -9.89 -25.58
CA THR A 52 -5.16 -9.28 -25.59
C THR A 52 -4.08 -10.36 -25.53
N LEU A 53 -4.22 -11.35 -24.67
CA LEU A 53 -3.29 -12.48 -24.62
C LEU A 53 -3.17 -13.18 -25.98
N ARG A 54 -4.31 -13.47 -26.64
CA ARG A 54 -4.33 -14.08 -27.97
C ARG A 54 -3.69 -13.19 -29.04
N ARG A 55 -3.98 -11.90 -29.03
CA ARG A 55 -3.44 -10.91 -29.98
C ARG A 55 -1.93 -10.83 -29.95
N TYR A 56 -1.35 -10.87 -28.75
CA TYR A 56 0.09 -10.80 -28.54
C TYR A 56 0.78 -12.18 -28.52
N GLY A 57 0.02 -13.27 -28.58
CA GLY A 57 0.54 -14.64 -28.47
C GLY A 57 1.15 -14.94 -27.10
N LEU A 58 0.63 -14.31 -26.06
CA LEU A 58 1.04 -14.46 -24.67
C LEU A 58 0.12 -15.42 -23.92
N THR A 59 0.66 -16.05 -22.91
CA THR A 59 -0.10 -16.77 -21.90
C THR A 59 -0.12 -15.97 -20.61
N LEU A 60 -1.15 -16.14 -19.79
CA LEU A 60 -1.22 -15.51 -18.48
C LEU A 60 0.00 -15.87 -17.61
N GLN A 61 0.48 -17.12 -17.72
CA GLN A 61 1.67 -17.58 -17.00
C GLN A 61 2.95 -16.83 -17.42
N GLN A 62 3.10 -16.50 -18.70
CA GLN A 62 4.23 -15.69 -19.19
C GLN A 62 4.17 -14.27 -18.63
N VAL A 63 2.99 -13.65 -18.65
CA VAL A 63 2.77 -12.32 -18.05
C VAL A 63 3.10 -12.36 -16.56
N ALA A 64 2.55 -13.32 -15.82
CA ALA A 64 2.81 -13.49 -14.40
C ALA A 64 4.31 -13.72 -14.09
N GLN A 65 5.01 -14.48 -14.96
CA GLN A 65 6.45 -14.70 -14.80
C GLN A 65 7.26 -13.42 -15.06
N SER A 66 6.89 -12.65 -16.08
CA SER A 66 7.55 -11.37 -16.39
C SER A 66 7.38 -10.38 -15.25
N ILE A 67 6.18 -10.32 -14.65
CA ILE A 67 5.91 -9.50 -13.48
C ILE A 67 6.75 -9.97 -12.29
N ARG A 68 6.82 -11.27 -12.00
CA ARG A 68 7.67 -11.80 -10.91
C ARG A 68 9.12 -11.41 -11.09
N THR A 69 9.64 -11.53 -12.31
CA THR A 69 11.05 -11.22 -12.61
C THR A 69 11.30 -9.72 -12.55
N GLY A 70 10.42 -8.91 -13.15
CA GLY A 70 10.53 -7.45 -13.11
C GLY A 70 10.33 -6.88 -11.72
N ALA A 71 9.45 -7.47 -10.93
CA ALA A 71 9.18 -7.04 -9.56
C ALA A 71 10.23 -7.52 -8.54
N LEU A 72 11.09 -8.48 -8.86
CA LEU A 72 12.26 -8.84 -8.03
C LEU A 72 13.31 -7.72 -8.01
N ASP A 73 13.38 -6.94 -9.08
CA ASP A 73 14.21 -5.73 -9.14
C ASP A 73 13.51 -4.52 -8.49
N MET A 74 12.21 -4.64 -8.22
CA MET A 74 11.38 -3.66 -7.51
C MET A 74 10.87 -4.31 -6.21
N PRO A 75 11.28 -3.85 -5.07
CA PRO A 75 10.88 -4.45 -3.81
C PRO A 75 9.45 -4.06 -3.40
N GLY A 76 8.50 -4.96 -3.42
CA GLY A 76 7.27 -4.96 -2.61
C GLY A 76 5.90 -4.82 -3.22
N GLY A 77 5.07 -5.80 -2.95
CA GLY A 77 3.63 -5.76 -3.18
C GLY A 77 2.99 -7.15 -3.34
N THR A 78 1.68 -7.22 -3.32
CA THR A 78 0.90 -8.40 -3.69
C THR A 78 0.32 -8.19 -5.08
N LEU A 79 0.49 -9.16 -5.97
CA LEU A 79 -0.08 -9.14 -7.30
C LEU A 79 -1.28 -10.09 -7.36
N LYS A 80 -2.46 -9.55 -7.67
CA LYS A 80 -3.68 -10.33 -7.84
C LYS A 80 -4.01 -10.46 -9.32
N THR A 81 -4.27 -11.67 -9.79
CA THR A 81 -4.76 -11.94 -11.15
C THR A 81 -6.05 -12.75 -11.04
N GLU A 82 -6.95 -12.68 -12.04
CA GLU A 82 -8.22 -13.44 -12.02
C GLU A 82 -8.06 -14.96 -11.81
N ASN A 83 -6.88 -15.52 -12.05
CA ASN A 83 -6.57 -16.96 -11.93
C ASN A 83 -5.52 -17.29 -10.85
N GLY A 84 -5.24 -16.37 -9.93
CA GLY A 84 -4.31 -16.63 -8.83
C GLY A 84 -3.70 -15.38 -8.20
N GLU A 85 -3.17 -15.56 -7.01
CA GLU A 85 -2.52 -14.54 -6.20
C GLU A 85 -1.00 -14.72 -6.19
N ILE A 86 -0.25 -13.66 -6.49
CA ILE A 86 1.21 -13.65 -6.44
C ILE A 86 1.65 -12.69 -5.35
N LEU A 87 2.20 -13.22 -4.27
CA LEU A 87 2.71 -12.43 -3.16
C LEU A 87 4.15 -11.95 -3.46
N ILE A 88 4.32 -10.64 -3.58
CA ILE A 88 5.63 -10.00 -3.71
C ILE A 88 5.91 -9.28 -2.40
N ARG A 89 6.90 -9.75 -1.63
CA ARG A 89 7.20 -9.23 -0.30
C ARG A 89 8.37 -8.28 -0.33
N THR A 90 8.12 -6.98 -0.09
CA THR A 90 9.13 -6.09 0.46
C THR A 90 8.54 -5.18 1.52
N MET A 91 9.37 -4.84 2.47
CA MET A 91 9.00 -3.93 3.53
C MET A 91 9.38 -2.50 3.14
N GLY A 92 8.39 -1.62 2.97
CA GLY A 92 8.58 -0.21 3.24
C GLY A 92 8.61 0.80 2.10
N GLN A 93 8.27 0.47 0.85
CA GLN A 93 8.11 1.51 -0.18
C GLN A 93 6.78 1.38 -0.93
N ALA A 94 6.12 2.52 -1.17
CA ALA A 94 4.91 2.59 -1.99
C ALA A 94 5.31 2.55 -3.47
N TYR A 95 5.10 1.42 -4.12
CA TYR A 95 5.22 1.32 -5.57
C TYR A 95 3.91 1.78 -6.19
N LEU A 96 4.04 2.53 -7.27
CA LEU A 96 2.90 2.98 -8.05
C LEU A 96 2.68 2.00 -9.20
N GLY A 97 1.44 1.73 -9.57
CA GLY A 97 1.10 0.93 -10.74
C GLY A 97 1.79 1.39 -12.03
N ALA A 98 2.17 2.68 -12.09
CA ALA A 98 2.96 3.23 -13.18
C ALA A 98 4.30 2.52 -13.39
N GLU A 99 4.99 2.11 -12.32
CA GLU A 99 6.28 1.39 -12.43
C GLU A 99 6.09 -0.03 -12.99
N PHE A 100 4.95 -0.65 -12.71
CA PHE A 100 4.60 -1.95 -13.29
C PHE A 100 4.31 -1.87 -14.79
N SER A 101 3.84 -0.72 -15.27
CA SER A 101 3.54 -0.51 -16.69
C SER A 101 4.77 -0.68 -17.58
N ASP A 102 5.96 -0.41 -17.08
CA ASP A 102 7.22 -0.47 -17.81
C ASP A 102 7.85 -1.88 -17.84
N ILE A 103 7.29 -2.84 -17.11
CA ILE A 103 7.78 -4.22 -17.10
C ILE A 103 7.63 -4.82 -18.51
N VAL A 104 8.75 -5.29 -19.07
CA VAL A 104 8.75 -5.93 -20.39
C VAL A 104 8.20 -7.36 -20.27
N VAL A 105 7.08 -7.62 -20.93
CA VAL A 105 6.43 -8.95 -20.94
C VAL A 105 6.87 -9.80 -22.14
N MET A 106 7.31 -9.16 -23.23
CA MET A 106 7.79 -9.84 -24.42
C MET A 106 8.74 -8.95 -25.23
N THR A 107 9.72 -9.56 -25.89
CA THR A 107 10.51 -8.90 -26.93
C THR A 107 10.27 -9.63 -28.25
N ARG A 108 9.88 -8.90 -29.29
CA ARG A 108 9.64 -9.43 -30.65
C ARG A 108 10.97 -9.67 -31.37
N LEU A 109 10.92 -10.44 -32.44
CA LEU A 109 12.10 -10.74 -33.27
C LEU A 109 12.74 -9.50 -33.92
N ASP A 110 11.97 -8.44 -34.12
CA ASP A 110 12.43 -7.14 -34.63
C ASP A 110 13.06 -6.26 -33.56
N GLY A 111 13.14 -6.75 -32.30
CA GLY A 111 13.66 -6.02 -31.16
C GLY A 111 12.64 -5.14 -30.44
N THR A 112 11.40 -5.04 -30.92
CA THR A 112 10.32 -4.28 -30.27
C THR A 112 9.98 -4.93 -28.93
N ARG A 113 9.97 -4.13 -27.87
CA ARG A 113 9.56 -4.54 -26.52
C ARG A 113 8.08 -4.26 -26.32
N VAL A 114 7.37 -5.22 -25.81
CA VAL A 114 5.97 -5.08 -25.37
C VAL A 114 5.99 -5.00 -23.86
N THR A 115 5.41 -3.93 -23.33
CA THR A 115 5.36 -3.69 -21.88
C THR A 115 4.05 -4.17 -21.26
N LEU A 116 4.00 -4.29 -19.96
CA LEU A 116 2.81 -4.70 -19.23
C LEU A 116 1.66 -3.71 -19.43
N GLY A 117 1.95 -2.41 -19.46
CA GLY A 117 0.96 -1.36 -19.70
C GLY A 117 0.30 -1.41 -21.09
N GLU A 118 0.93 -2.09 -22.08
CA GLU A 118 0.33 -2.28 -23.41
C GLU A 118 -0.64 -3.48 -23.46
N VAL A 119 -0.54 -4.41 -22.51
CA VAL A 119 -1.29 -5.67 -22.52
C VAL A 119 -2.23 -5.83 -21.33
N ALA A 120 -2.10 -5.01 -20.30
CA ALA A 120 -2.85 -5.08 -19.05
C ALA A 120 -3.44 -3.73 -18.65
N ASP A 121 -4.57 -3.76 -17.96
CA ASP A 121 -5.07 -2.65 -17.17
C ASP A 121 -4.47 -2.76 -15.77
N ILE A 122 -3.73 -1.74 -15.37
CA ILE A 122 -3.00 -1.72 -14.10
C ILE A 122 -3.60 -0.65 -13.22
N ARG A 123 -4.06 -1.04 -12.04
CA ARG A 123 -4.73 -0.15 -11.10
C ARG A 123 -4.08 -0.25 -9.72
N ASP A 124 -3.78 0.91 -9.16
CA ASP A 124 -3.49 1.04 -7.74
C ASP A 124 -4.80 0.90 -6.96
N SER A 125 -4.87 -0.10 -6.11
CA SER A 125 -6.05 -0.47 -5.35
C SER A 125 -5.69 -0.82 -3.90
N PHE A 126 -6.69 -1.23 -3.18
CA PHE A 126 -6.55 -1.86 -1.88
C PHE A 126 -7.08 -3.28 -1.94
N GLU A 127 -6.47 -4.17 -1.17
CA GLU A 127 -6.94 -5.53 -1.03
C GLU A 127 -8.44 -5.55 -0.69
N GLU A 128 -9.21 -6.40 -1.39
CA GLU A 128 -10.62 -6.58 -1.10
C GLU A 128 -10.80 -7.12 0.33
N GLY A 129 -11.61 -6.46 1.11
CA GLY A 129 -11.89 -6.86 2.48
C GLY A 129 -12.78 -5.87 3.22
N ASP A 130 -13.41 -6.35 4.27
CA ASP A 130 -14.30 -5.57 5.13
C ASP A 130 -13.55 -4.83 6.26
N LEU A 131 -12.23 -4.75 6.17
CA LEU A 131 -11.41 -4.07 7.17
C LEU A 131 -11.48 -2.56 6.96
N PHE A 132 -12.37 -1.91 7.68
CA PHE A 132 -12.47 -0.45 7.71
C PHE A 132 -12.76 0.03 9.13
N ALA A 133 -12.34 1.26 9.41
CA ALA A 133 -12.81 1.97 10.59
C ALA A 133 -13.71 3.13 10.17
N ALA A 134 -14.70 3.40 10.97
CA ALA A 134 -15.54 4.59 10.85
C ALA A 134 -15.58 5.31 12.19
N PHE A 135 -15.44 6.63 12.15
CA PHE A 135 -15.59 7.50 13.31
C PHE A 135 -16.57 8.62 12.98
N ASN A 136 -17.59 8.76 13.80
CA ASN A 136 -18.69 9.72 13.57
C ASN A 136 -19.36 9.61 12.18
N GLY A 137 -19.39 8.40 11.60
CA GLY A 137 -19.98 8.15 10.29
C GLY A 137 -19.08 8.47 9.09
N ALA A 138 -17.86 8.95 9.31
CA ALA A 138 -16.85 9.14 8.28
C ALA A 138 -15.83 8.00 8.30
N SER A 139 -15.20 7.74 7.16
CA SER A 139 -14.07 6.81 7.07
C SER A 139 -12.94 7.26 7.97
N ALA A 140 -12.29 6.32 8.64
CA ALA A 140 -11.25 6.61 9.61
C ALA A 140 -10.09 5.62 9.49
N VAL A 141 -8.93 6.08 9.91
CA VAL A 141 -7.73 5.27 10.16
C VAL A 141 -7.35 5.43 11.63
N MET A 142 -6.95 4.34 12.25
CA MET A 142 -6.58 4.34 13.67
C MET A 142 -5.06 4.25 13.80
N VAL A 143 -4.48 5.17 14.58
CA VAL A 143 -3.09 5.09 15.02
C VAL A 143 -3.09 4.64 16.48
N ASN A 144 -2.50 3.48 16.73
CA ASN A 144 -2.44 2.86 18.05
C ASN A 144 -1.04 3.03 18.62
N VAL A 145 -0.95 3.65 19.79
CA VAL A 145 0.29 3.82 20.57
C VAL A 145 0.23 2.92 21.79
N SER A 146 1.17 2.00 21.89
CA SER A 146 1.23 1.00 22.95
C SER A 146 2.49 1.18 23.80
N GLN A 147 2.34 0.94 25.09
CA GLN A 147 3.47 0.90 26.03
C GLN A 147 4.22 -0.43 25.88
N VAL A 148 5.54 -0.37 25.93
CA VAL A 148 6.40 -1.55 25.96
C VAL A 148 7.31 -1.50 27.20
N GLY A 149 7.33 -2.58 27.95
CA GLY A 149 8.19 -2.73 29.12
C GLY A 149 7.91 -1.71 30.23
N SER A 150 8.91 -0.93 30.59
CA SER A 150 8.86 0.07 31.69
C SER A 150 8.65 1.50 31.20
N GLU A 151 8.19 1.72 29.99
CA GLU A 151 7.88 3.06 29.46
C GLU A 151 6.83 3.77 30.32
N ASP A 152 6.95 5.08 30.45
CA ASP A 152 6.00 5.89 31.22
C ASP A 152 4.74 6.19 30.40
N LEU A 153 3.65 5.51 30.71
CA LEU A 153 2.36 5.66 30.03
C LEU A 153 1.80 7.10 30.10
N ILE A 154 2.08 7.83 31.18
CA ILE A 154 1.59 9.21 31.36
C ILE A 154 2.38 10.15 30.45
N ALA A 155 3.69 9.98 30.37
CA ALA A 155 4.55 10.74 29.46
C ALA A 155 4.16 10.44 28.00
N ILE A 156 4.07 9.17 27.62
CA ILE A 156 3.59 8.75 26.27
C ILE A 156 2.27 9.43 25.91
N ALA A 157 1.31 9.45 26.83
CA ALA A 157 0.01 10.05 26.56
C ALA A 157 0.07 11.57 26.44
N ALA A 158 0.94 12.24 27.17
CA ALA A 158 1.13 13.68 27.09
C ALA A 158 1.80 14.09 25.78
N ASP A 159 2.90 13.44 25.44
CA ASP A 159 3.69 13.71 24.22
C ASP A 159 2.87 13.39 22.96
N THR A 160 2.18 12.25 22.94
CA THR A 160 1.29 11.88 21.85
C THR A 160 0.19 12.93 21.63
N LYS A 161 -0.45 13.42 22.70
CA LYS A 161 -1.49 14.45 22.57
C LYS A 161 -0.94 15.76 22.02
N GLU A 162 0.27 16.15 22.37
CA GLU A 162 0.87 17.36 21.85
C GLU A 162 1.20 17.23 20.37
N ILE A 163 1.78 16.08 19.96
CA ILE A 163 2.06 15.78 18.55
C ILE A 163 0.77 15.80 17.72
N VAL A 164 -0.29 15.18 18.22
CA VAL A 164 -1.59 15.15 17.52
C VAL A 164 -2.15 16.56 17.35
N ARG A 165 -2.06 17.42 18.38
CA ARG A 165 -2.51 18.82 18.27
C ARG A 165 -1.69 19.65 17.28
N GLN A 166 -0.40 19.35 17.15
CA GLN A 166 0.46 20.01 16.17
C GLN A 166 0.10 19.53 14.77
N PHE A 167 -0.06 18.22 14.60
CA PHE A 167 -0.44 17.60 13.35
C PHE A 167 -1.81 18.08 12.82
N ASP A 168 -2.81 18.18 13.70
CA ASP A 168 -4.16 18.69 13.37
C ASP A 168 -4.16 20.16 12.91
N ARG A 169 -3.16 20.94 13.27
CA ARG A 169 -2.99 22.33 12.82
C ARG A 169 -2.26 22.45 11.48
N GLU A 170 -1.56 21.41 11.06
CA GLU A 170 -0.83 21.35 9.80
C GLU A 170 -1.72 20.85 8.64
N LEU A 171 -2.86 20.20 8.97
CA LEU A 171 -3.86 19.74 8.03
C LEU A 171 -4.81 20.86 7.61
#